data_1ed43550d6f2876cea95f12a05a7dc56
#
_entry.id   1ed43550d6f2876cea95f12a05a7dc56
#
_cell.length_a   1.000
_cell.length_b   1.000
_cell.length_c   1.000
_cell.angle_alpha   90.00
_cell.angle_beta   90.00
_cell.angle_gamma   90.00
#
_symmetry.space_group_name_H-M   'P 1'
#
loop_
_entity.id
_entity.type
_entity.pdbx_description
1 polymer ?
#
loop_
_entity_poly.entity_id
_entity_poly.type
_entity_poly.pdbx_seq_one_letter_code
_entity_poly.pdbx_strand_id
1 'polypeptide(L)' 'MKLEDEAKAFTESKKRIFIQALEQDIREAKQFISDNLWESQEKEETLLRFTEALLWAKHAADKHGIK' A
#
# COMPACT_ATOMS: atom_id res chain seq x y z
N MET A 1 4.42 19.40 -24.34
CA MET A 1 5.40 19.65 -23.41
C MET A 1 4.88 20.03 -22.04
N LYS A 2 4.31 21.16 -21.88
CA LYS A 2 3.85 21.56 -20.54
C LYS A 2 2.71 20.70 -20.03
N LEU A 3 1.73 20.42 -20.89
CA LEU A 3 0.59 19.61 -20.50
C LEU A 3 1.01 18.19 -20.14
N GLU A 4 1.95 17.62 -20.88
CA GLU A 4 2.45 16.28 -20.60
C GLU A 4 3.18 16.25 -19.27
N ASP A 5 4.00 17.26 -18.99
CA ASP A 5 4.74 17.35 -17.73
C ASP A 5 3.79 17.54 -16.56
N GLU A 6 2.75 18.35 -16.72
CA GLU A 6 1.75 18.58 -15.70
C GLU A 6 0.94 17.32 -15.42
N ALA A 7 0.53 16.61 -16.47
CA ALA A 7 -0.23 15.37 -16.31
C ALA A 7 0.62 14.31 -15.63
N LYS A 8 1.90 14.22 -15.97
CA LYS A 8 2.81 13.27 -15.36
C LYS A 8 3.02 13.59 -13.88
N ALA A 9 3.22 14.87 -13.55
CA ALA A 9 3.38 15.29 -12.15
C ALA A 9 2.13 14.98 -11.34
N PHE A 10 0.95 15.23 -11.92
CA PHE A 10 -0.31 14.91 -11.26
C PHE A 10 -0.43 13.41 -10.98
N THR A 11 -0.10 12.58 -11.97
CA THR A 11 -0.15 11.14 -11.85
C THR A 11 0.80 10.64 -10.76
N GLU A 12 2.01 11.18 -10.72
CA GLU A 12 2.99 10.79 -9.70
C GLU A 12 2.53 11.21 -8.30
N SER A 13 1.94 12.38 -8.16
CA SER A 13 1.40 12.85 -6.88
C SER A 13 0.27 11.96 -6.42
N LYS A 14 -0.64 11.59 -7.32
CA LYS A 14 -1.76 10.72 -7.01
C LYS A 14 -1.29 9.34 -6.55
N LYS A 15 -0.29 8.79 -7.24
CA LYS A 15 0.30 7.51 -6.88
C LYS A 15 0.94 7.58 -5.49
N ARG A 16 1.70 8.63 -5.21
CA ARG A 16 2.36 8.80 -3.91
C ARG A 16 1.34 8.88 -2.78
N ILE A 17 0.28 9.65 -2.97
CA ILE A 17 -0.78 9.79 -1.98
C ILE A 17 -1.45 8.44 -1.73
N PHE A 18 -1.75 7.71 -2.79
CA PHE A 18 -2.34 6.38 -2.68
C PHE A 18 -1.45 5.44 -1.87
N ILE A 19 -0.15 5.38 -2.22
CA ILE A 19 0.78 4.49 -1.55
C ILE A 19 0.92 4.86 -0.06
N GLN A 20 1.02 6.15 0.25
CA GLN A 20 1.14 6.60 1.64
C GLN A 20 -0.10 6.24 2.44
N ALA A 21 -1.29 6.44 1.87
CA ALA A 21 -2.54 6.08 2.53
C ALA A 21 -2.63 4.58 2.77
N LEU A 22 -2.25 3.80 1.76
CA LEU A 22 -2.29 2.34 1.88
C LEU A 22 -1.29 1.84 2.92
N GLU A 23 -0.08 2.42 2.94
CA GLU A 23 0.92 2.05 3.95
C GLU A 23 0.40 2.30 5.35
N GLN A 24 -0.29 3.42 5.55
CA GLN A 24 -0.87 3.74 6.85
C GLN A 24 -1.97 2.75 7.21
N ASP A 25 -2.86 2.44 6.27
CA ASP A 25 -3.94 1.49 6.50
C ASP A 25 -3.41 0.11 6.83
N ILE A 26 -2.38 -0.35 6.11
CA ILE A 26 -1.76 -1.65 6.35
C ILE A 26 -1.09 -1.67 7.73
N ARG A 27 -0.40 -0.60 8.09
CA ARG A 27 0.25 -0.50 9.40
C ARG A 27 -0.78 -0.59 10.52
N GLU A 28 -1.89 0.10 10.39
CA GLU A 28 -2.96 0.08 11.36
C GLU A 28 -3.61 -1.31 11.46
N ALA A 29 -3.84 -1.94 10.30
CA ALA A 29 -4.38 -3.29 10.27
C ALA A 29 -3.44 -4.28 10.96
N LYS A 30 -2.14 -4.19 10.69
CA LYS A 30 -1.16 -5.06 11.32
C LYS A 30 -1.12 -4.85 12.84
N GLN A 31 -1.21 -3.61 13.27
CA GLN A 31 -1.24 -3.30 14.70
C GLN A 31 -2.48 -3.88 15.36
N PHE A 32 -3.63 -3.74 14.70
CA PHE A 32 -4.88 -4.31 15.21
C PHE A 32 -4.80 -5.83 15.36
N ILE A 33 -4.23 -6.50 14.36
CA ILE A 33 -4.02 -7.94 14.39
C ILE A 33 -3.08 -8.31 15.54
N SER A 34 -1.97 -7.58 15.67
CA SER A 34 -1.00 -7.83 16.74
C SER A 34 -1.61 -7.68 18.13
N ASP A 35 -2.49 -6.69 18.28
CA ASP A 35 -3.11 -6.41 19.58
C ASP A 35 -4.20 -7.40 19.95
N ASN A 36 -4.81 -8.07 18.98
CA ASN A 36 -6.01 -8.85 19.20
C ASN A 36 -5.84 -10.35 19.04
N LEU A 37 -4.74 -10.81 18.47
CA LEU A 37 -4.48 -12.24 18.31
C LEU A 37 -3.33 -12.69 19.18
N TRP A 38 -3.48 -13.89 19.73
CA TRP A 38 -2.39 -14.55 20.45
C TRP A 38 -1.28 -14.90 19.48
N GLU A 39 -0.06 -14.96 19.99
CA GLU A 39 1.09 -15.38 19.19
C GLU A 39 0.83 -16.78 18.64
N SER A 40 1.04 -16.94 17.33
CA SER A 40 0.82 -18.19 16.63
C SER A 40 1.44 -18.08 15.25
N GLN A 41 1.59 -19.24 14.61
CA GLN A 41 2.06 -19.28 13.24
C GLN A 41 1.06 -18.58 12.30
N GLU A 42 -0.23 -18.77 12.59
CA GLU A 42 -1.30 -18.14 11.80
C GLU A 42 -1.26 -16.62 11.91
N LYS A 43 -0.96 -16.08 13.09
CA LYS A 43 -0.80 -14.65 13.26
C LYS A 43 0.37 -14.13 12.43
N GLU A 44 1.50 -14.83 12.48
CA GLU A 44 2.68 -14.46 11.70
C GLU A 44 2.39 -14.47 10.20
N GLU A 45 1.66 -15.49 9.74
CA GLU A 45 1.25 -15.57 8.34
C GLU A 45 0.33 -14.41 7.96
N THR A 46 -0.59 -14.06 8.84
CA THR A 46 -1.51 -12.94 8.60
C THR A 46 -0.72 -11.65 8.39
N LEU A 47 0.23 -11.38 9.28
CA LEU A 47 1.04 -10.16 9.17
C LEU A 47 1.89 -10.16 7.90
N LEU A 48 2.43 -11.31 7.53
CA LEU A 48 3.20 -11.45 6.31
C LEU A 48 2.34 -11.16 5.08
N ARG A 49 1.10 -11.67 5.05
CA ARG A 49 0.19 -11.44 3.92
C ARG A 49 -0.14 -9.96 3.75
N PHE A 50 -0.27 -9.21 4.85
CA PHE A 50 -0.46 -7.77 4.75
C PHE A 50 0.74 -7.08 4.11
N THR A 51 1.95 -7.49 4.48
CA THR A 51 3.17 -6.95 3.88
C THR A 51 3.23 -7.27 2.39
N GLU A 52 2.92 -8.50 2.03
CA GLU A 52 2.89 -8.91 0.62
C GLU A 52 1.83 -8.15 -0.16
N ALA A 53 0.65 -7.96 0.45
CA ALA A 53 -0.43 -7.22 -0.21
C ALA A 53 0.01 -5.80 -0.54
N LEU A 54 0.73 -5.16 0.36
CA LEU A 54 1.24 -3.81 0.11
C LEU A 54 2.21 -3.80 -1.07
N LEU A 55 3.11 -4.77 -1.13
CA LEU A 55 4.07 -4.87 -2.23
C LEU A 55 3.37 -5.06 -3.56
N TRP A 56 2.36 -5.94 -3.61
CA TRP A 56 1.59 -6.17 -4.83
C TRP A 56 0.82 -4.93 -5.26
N ALA A 57 0.24 -4.20 -4.28
CA ALA A 57 -0.49 -2.97 -4.58
C ALA A 57 0.44 -1.90 -5.15
N LYS A 58 1.64 -1.76 -4.59
CA LYS A 58 2.64 -0.82 -5.13
C LYS A 58 3.00 -1.20 -6.55
N HIS A 59 3.20 -2.48 -6.80
CA HIS A 59 3.53 -2.97 -8.13
C HIS A 59 2.41 -2.67 -9.13
N ALA A 60 1.17 -2.91 -8.72
CA ALA A 60 0.01 -2.63 -9.56
C ALA A 60 -0.08 -1.12 -9.88
N ALA A 61 0.15 -0.28 -8.88
CA ALA A 61 0.10 1.17 -9.07
C ALA A 61 1.20 1.63 -10.04
N ASP A 62 2.40 1.04 -9.94
CA ASP A 62 3.50 1.37 -10.83
C ASP A 62 3.20 0.92 -12.26
N LYS A 63 2.58 -0.24 -12.42
CA LYS A 63 2.36 -0.85 -13.73
C LYS A 63 1.15 -0.29 -14.44
N HIS A 64 0.08 -0.01 -13.70
CA HIS A 64 -1.22 0.34 -14.29
C HIS A 64 -1.72 1.72 -13.92
N GLY A 65 -1.10 2.39 -12.96
CA GLY A 65 -1.52 3.70 -12.48
C GLY A 65 -2.68 3.60 -11.50
N ILE A 66 -3.17 4.76 -11.09
CA ILE A 66 -4.26 4.89 -10.11
C ILE A 66 -5.50 5.39 -10.83
N LYS A 67 -6.65 4.86 -10.47
CA LYS A 67 -7.93 5.33 -11.00
C LYS A 67 -8.18 6.79 -10.66
#